data_4a4e1d220a4b9808319a3b534f7cd378
#
_entry.id   4a4e1d220a4b9808319a3b534f7cd378
#
_cell.length_a   1.000
_cell.length_b   1.000
_cell.length_c   1.000
_cell.angle_alpha   90.00
_cell.angle_beta   90.00
_cell.angle_gamma   90.00
#
_symmetry.space_group_name_H-M   'P 1'
#
loop_
_entity.id
_entity.type
_entity.pdbx_description
1 polymer ?
#
loop_
_entity_poly.entity_id
_entity_poly.type
_entity_poly.pdbx_seq_one_letter_code
_entity_poly.pdbx_strand_id
1 'polypeptide(L)'
;MYNPVATYRIQFHKEFSFDDFEKNIEYLKELGITTLYASPIFKAVPGSVHGYDGVDPLQINPEIGTEEQLRRISKVLQNDGIGWLQDIVPNHMAFDPQNEWLMDVLENGQLVAHECSIRQQAIENEFQN
;
A
#
# COMPACT_ATOMS: atom_id res chain seq x y z
N MET A 1 2.07 -19.96 13.61
CA MET A 1 1.26 -19.40 12.47
C MET A 1 0.40 -18.29 13.05
N TYR A 2 0.48 -17.09 12.48
CA TYR A 2 -0.34 -15.96 12.91
C TYR A 2 -1.82 -16.23 12.53
N ASN A 3 -2.74 -16.03 13.47
CA ASN A 3 -4.17 -16.24 13.25
C ASN A 3 -4.93 -14.94 13.57
N PRO A 4 -5.48 -14.23 12.58
CA PRO A 4 -6.24 -13.01 12.81
C PRO A 4 -7.57 -13.36 13.52
N VAL A 5 -7.78 -12.86 14.72
CA VAL A 5 -9.00 -13.09 15.53
C VAL A 5 -9.96 -11.91 15.38
N ALA A 6 -9.45 -10.68 15.46
CA ALA A 6 -10.23 -9.45 15.31
C ALA A 6 -9.53 -8.53 14.31
N THR A 7 -10.13 -8.33 13.15
CA THR A 7 -9.56 -7.54 12.05
C THR A 7 -10.31 -6.22 11.90
N TYR A 8 -9.57 -5.13 11.80
CA TYR A 8 -10.12 -3.80 11.58
C TYR A 8 -9.57 -3.22 10.27
N ARG A 9 -10.43 -2.80 9.35
CA ARG A 9 -10.01 -2.21 8.08
C ARG A 9 -9.79 -0.71 8.22
N ILE A 10 -8.62 -0.26 7.79
CA ILE A 10 -8.26 1.16 7.68
C ILE A 10 -8.19 1.54 6.20
N GLN A 11 -8.89 2.61 5.85
CA GLN A 11 -8.82 3.24 4.53
C GLN A 11 -7.88 4.45 4.62
N PHE A 12 -6.68 4.31 4.03
CA PHE A 12 -5.72 5.41 3.95
C PHE A 12 -6.00 6.30 2.75
N HIS A 13 -5.97 7.61 2.96
CA HIS A 13 -6.06 8.65 1.94
C HIS A 13 -5.56 9.98 2.54
N LYS A 14 -5.53 11.06 1.76
CA LYS A 14 -4.99 12.37 2.19
C LYS A 14 -5.66 12.96 3.45
N GLU A 15 -6.91 12.60 3.75
CA GLU A 15 -7.65 13.06 4.94
C GLU A 15 -7.56 12.08 6.12
N PHE A 16 -6.95 10.90 5.91
CA PHE A 16 -6.61 9.93 6.95
C PHE A 16 -5.26 9.29 6.64
N SER A 17 -4.23 9.99 7.04
CA SER A 17 -2.82 9.67 6.79
C SER A 17 -2.23 8.69 7.83
N PHE A 18 -0.96 8.34 7.66
CA PHE A 18 -0.21 7.60 8.68
C PHE A 18 -0.10 8.36 10.01
N ASP A 19 0.00 9.68 9.97
CA ASP A 19 0.00 10.51 11.19
C ASP A 19 -1.33 10.42 11.94
N ASP A 20 -2.44 10.36 11.23
CA ASP A 20 -3.76 10.22 11.84
C ASP A 20 -3.97 8.82 12.37
N PHE A 21 -3.47 7.82 11.65
CA PHE A 21 -3.51 6.45 12.11
C PHE A 21 -2.69 6.24 13.40
N GLU A 22 -1.47 6.79 13.49
CA GLU A 22 -0.62 6.68 14.69
C GLU A 22 -1.34 7.17 15.96
N LYS A 23 -2.14 8.23 15.86
CA LYS A 23 -2.93 8.78 16.97
C LYS A 23 -4.04 7.83 17.45
N ASN A 24 -4.44 6.87 16.61
CA ASN A 24 -5.53 5.94 16.87
C ASN A 24 -5.07 4.52 17.25
N ILE A 25 -3.77 4.22 17.25
CA ILE A 25 -3.26 2.86 17.53
C ILE A 25 -3.67 2.40 18.93
N GLU A 26 -3.54 3.25 19.94
CA GLU A 26 -3.92 2.89 21.32
C GLU A 26 -5.40 2.55 21.44
N TYR A 27 -6.27 3.34 20.78
CA TYR A 27 -7.70 3.05 20.71
C TYR A 27 -7.99 1.67 20.09
N LEU A 28 -7.33 1.33 18.99
CA LEU A 28 -7.49 0.04 18.32
C LEU A 28 -7.02 -1.12 19.19
N LYS A 29 -5.96 -0.92 19.95
CA LYS A 29 -5.45 -1.87 20.94
C LYS A 29 -6.43 -2.10 22.08
N GLU A 30 -6.99 -1.02 22.67
CA GLU A 30 -8.03 -1.10 23.69
C GLU A 30 -9.30 -1.79 23.18
N LEU A 31 -9.63 -1.60 21.89
CA LEU A 31 -10.75 -2.28 21.22
C LEU A 31 -10.51 -3.80 21.05
N GLY A 32 -9.28 -4.27 21.26
CA GLY A 32 -8.92 -5.69 21.16
C GLY A 32 -8.65 -6.15 19.73
N ILE A 33 -8.24 -5.24 18.83
CA ILE A 33 -7.87 -5.57 17.46
C ILE A 33 -6.57 -6.35 17.46
N THR A 34 -6.54 -7.47 16.74
CA THR A 34 -5.35 -8.30 16.56
C THR A 34 -4.73 -8.18 15.19
N THR A 35 -5.50 -7.71 14.20
CA THR A 35 -5.04 -7.52 12.82
C THR A 35 -5.56 -6.22 12.24
N LEU A 36 -4.67 -5.43 11.71
CA LEU A 36 -5.01 -4.30 10.86
C LEU A 36 -5.10 -4.76 9.41
N TYR A 37 -6.19 -4.42 8.71
CA TYR A 37 -6.34 -4.59 7.27
C TYR A 37 -6.20 -3.22 6.60
N ALA A 38 -5.02 -2.95 6.04
CA ALA A 38 -4.70 -1.68 5.39
C ALA A 38 -5.18 -1.67 3.94
N SER A 39 -5.86 -0.59 3.52
CA SER A 39 -6.10 -0.32 2.09
C SER A 39 -4.77 -0.18 1.34
N PRO A 40 -4.75 -0.19 -0.02
CA PRO A 40 -3.52 0.03 -0.76
C PRO A 40 -2.81 1.32 -0.33
N ILE A 41 -1.50 1.24 -0.08
CA ILE A 41 -0.67 2.34 0.43
C ILE A 41 0.34 2.87 -0.58
N PHE A 42 0.45 2.23 -1.74
CA PHE A 42 1.38 2.65 -2.77
C PHE A 42 0.86 3.87 -3.53
N LYS A 43 1.78 4.55 -4.22
CA LYS A 43 1.50 5.78 -4.95
C LYS A 43 0.37 5.56 -5.97
N ALA A 44 -0.68 6.33 -5.82
CA ALA A 44 -1.89 6.29 -6.62
C ALA A 44 -2.09 7.63 -7.35
N VAL A 45 -3.13 7.72 -8.17
CA VAL A 45 -3.52 8.97 -8.82
C VAL A 45 -3.72 10.06 -7.73
N PRO A 46 -3.21 11.28 -7.93
CA PRO A 46 -3.36 12.36 -6.95
C PRO A 46 -4.81 12.59 -6.53
N GLY A 47 -5.04 12.65 -5.22
CA GLY A 47 -6.38 12.79 -4.65
C GLY A 47 -7.18 11.49 -4.58
N SER A 48 -6.61 10.35 -4.92
CA SER A 48 -7.26 9.04 -4.74
C SER A 48 -7.70 8.83 -3.29
N VAL A 49 -8.95 8.44 -3.10
CA VAL A 49 -9.53 8.18 -1.78
C VAL A 49 -9.53 6.68 -1.43
N HIS A 50 -9.07 5.83 -2.34
CA HIS A 50 -9.14 4.37 -2.19
C HIS A 50 -7.82 3.64 -2.48
N GLY A 51 -6.90 4.22 -3.27
CA GLY A 51 -5.58 3.65 -3.56
C GLY A 51 -5.56 2.50 -4.60
N TYR A 52 -6.70 2.13 -5.19
CA TYR A 52 -6.77 1.06 -6.20
C TYR A 52 -6.36 1.51 -7.62
N ASP A 53 -6.14 2.79 -7.81
CA ASP A 53 -5.69 3.45 -9.04
C ASP A 53 -4.17 3.76 -8.95
N GLY A 54 -3.39 2.72 -8.66
CA GLY A 54 -1.93 2.83 -8.49
C GLY A 54 -1.21 3.31 -9.76
N VAL A 55 -0.23 4.20 -9.57
CA VAL A 55 0.64 4.71 -10.63
C VAL A 55 2.09 4.27 -10.46
N ASP A 56 2.52 3.95 -9.22
CA ASP A 56 3.84 3.43 -8.93
C ASP A 56 3.80 2.50 -7.70
N PRO A 57 4.00 1.19 -7.89
CA PRO A 57 3.97 0.22 -6.80
C PRO A 57 5.27 0.18 -5.97
N LEU A 58 6.30 0.92 -6.35
CA LEU A 58 7.60 0.96 -5.67
C LEU A 58 7.72 2.12 -4.66
N GLN A 59 6.71 2.98 -4.59
CA GLN A 59 6.70 4.15 -3.71
C GLN A 59 5.47 4.13 -2.81
N ILE A 60 5.65 4.50 -1.54
CA ILE A 60 4.53 4.84 -0.67
C ILE A 60 3.84 6.11 -1.21
N ASN A 61 2.52 6.16 -1.16
CA ASN A 61 1.76 7.33 -1.56
C ASN A 61 2.13 8.54 -0.68
N PRO A 62 2.74 9.60 -1.25
CA PRO A 62 3.17 10.75 -0.47
C PRO A 62 2.01 11.52 0.18
N GLU A 63 0.77 11.35 -0.29
CA GLU A 63 -0.41 11.95 0.33
C GLU A 63 -0.81 11.27 1.64
N ILE A 64 -0.35 10.04 1.89
CA ILE A 64 -0.67 9.30 3.12
C ILE A 64 0.51 9.20 4.08
N GLY A 65 1.74 9.30 3.62
CA GLY A 65 2.91 9.29 4.49
C GLY A 65 4.19 8.82 3.82
N THR A 66 5.17 8.45 4.66
CA THR A 66 6.51 8.04 4.24
C THR A 66 6.82 6.61 4.65
N GLU A 67 7.85 6.02 4.03
CA GLU A 67 8.35 4.70 4.41
C GLU A 67 8.86 4.69 5.85
N GLU A 68 9.49 5.78 6.31
CA GLU A 68 9.98 5.90 7.69
C GLU A 68 8.83 5.86 8.70
N GLN A 69 7.72 6.54 8.39
CA GLN A 69 6.51 6.48 9.21
C GLN A 69 5.93 5.07 9.24
N LEU A 70 5.83 4.40 8.08
CA LEU A 70 5.36 3.02 8.02
C LEU A 70 6.23 2.07 8.85
N ARG A 71 7.56 2.21 8.79
CA ARG A 71 8.51 1.43 9.60
C ARG A 71 8.33 1.67 11.10
N ARG A 72 8.08 2.92 11.50
CA ARG A 72 7.79 3.28 12.89
C ARG A 72 6.47 2.66 13.36
N ILE A 73 5.40 2.81 12.59
CA ILE A 73 4.09 2.19 12.82
C ILE A 73 4.24 0.67 12.97
N SER A 74 4.93 0.04 12.05
CA SER A 74 5.15 -1.41 12.07
C SER A 74 5.80 -1.88 13.38
N LYS A 75 6.79 -1.15 13.89
CA LYS A 75 7.42 -1.47 15.18
C LYS A 75 6.46 -1.36 16.35
N VAL A 76 5.63 -0.33 16.37
CA VAL A 76 4.61 -0.15 17.43
C VAL A 76 3.61 -1.29 17.40
N LEU A 77 3.03 -1.59 16.24
CA LEU A 77 2.07 -2.67 16.06
C LEU A 77 2.67 -4.03 16.45
N GLN A 78 3.91 -4.30 16.06
CA GLN A 78 4.62 -5.53 16.38
C GLN A 78 4.83 -5.69 17.89
N ASN A 79 5.18 -4.62 18.61
CA ASN A 79 5.32 -4.62 20.07
C ASN A 79 3.98 -4.90 20.77
N ASP A 80 2.88 -4.45 20.20
CA ASP A 80 1.53 -4.64 20.71
C ASP A 80 0.89 -5.96 20.23
N GLY A 81 1.60 -6.76 19.45
CA GLY A 81 1.11 -8.03 18.91
C GLY A 81 0.02 -7.90 17.85
N ILE A 82 -0.09 -6.73 17.23
CA ILE A 82 -1.06 -6.44 16.16
C ILE A 82 -0.41 -6.73 14.80
N GLY A 83 -1.02 -7.61 14.02
CA GLY A 83 -0.58 -7.92 12.66
C GLY A 83 -1.01 -6.86 11.65
N TRP A 84 -0.27 -6.76 10.54
CA TRP A 84 -0.60 -5.93 9.40
C TRP A 84 -0.91 -6.80 8.19
N LEU A 85 -2.12 -6.68 7.63
CA LEU A 85 -2.55 -7.29 6.39
C LEU A 85 -2.65 -6.19 5.34
N GLN A 86 -1.80 -6.24 4.32
CA GLN A 86 -1.76 -5.25 3.25
C GLN A 86 -2.67 -5.66 2.10
N ASP A 87 -3.59 -4.76 1.71
CA ASP A 87 -4.34 -4.87 0.46
C ASP A 87 -3.44 -4.45 -0.71
N ILE A 88 -3.35 -5.26 -1.73
CA ILE A 88 -2.53 -5.02 -2.93
C ILE A 88 -3.34 -5.17 -4.21
N VAL A 89 -2.90 -4.48 -5.27
CA VAL A 89 -3.54 -4.48 -6.59
C VAL A 89 -2.53 -4.95 -7.64
N PRO A 90 -2.26 -6.26 -7.75
CA PRO A 90 -1.23 -6.75 -8.66
C PRO A 90 -1.67 -6.84 -10.12
N ASN A 91 -2.98 -6.75 -10.40
CA ASN A 91 -3.55 -7.09 -11.70
C ASN A 91 -3.78 -5.89 -12.63
N HIS A 92 -3.63 -4.66 -12.15
CA HIS A 92 -3.74 -3.46 -12.98
C HIS A 92 -3.07 -2.24 -12.33
N MET A 93 -2.82 -1.23 -13.17
CA MET A 93 -2.39 0.11 -12.76
C MET A 93 -3.30 1.16 -13.42
N ALA A 94 -3.28 2.38 -12.92
CA ALA A 94 -4.04 3.48 -13.50
C ALA A 94 -3.55 3.82 -14.91
N PHE A 95 -4.49 4.12 -15.79
CA PHE A 95 -4.21 4.77 -17.07
C PHE A 95 -4.10 6.28 -16.84
N ASP A 96 -2.93 6.71 -16.38
CA ASP A 96 -2.65 8.09 -15.98
C ASP A 96 -1.23 8.49 -16.41
N PRO A 97 -0.99 9.76 -16.81
CA PRO A 97 0.34 10.23 -17.20
C PRO A 97 1.42 10.09 -16.12
N GLN A 98 1.05 9.96 -14.85
CA GLN A 98 1.99 9.72 -13.75
C GLN A 98 2.42 8.25 -13.63
N ASN A 99 1.80 7.34 -14.39
CA ASN A 99 2.27 5.97 -14.53
C ASN A 99 3.42 5.93 -15.54
N GLU A 100 4.64 6.04 -15.03
CA GLU A 100 5.86 6.07 -15.87
C GLU A 100 6.02 4.80 -16.71
N TRP A 101 5.57 3.65 -16.24
CA TRP A 101 5.62 2.40 -17.00
C TRP A 101 4.68 2.44 -18.21
N LEU A 102 3.48 3.02 -18.05
CA LEU A 102 2.55 3.23 -19.15
C LEU A 102 3.13 4.20 -20.16
N MET A 103 3.68 5.32 -19.69
CA MET A 103 4.24 6.35 -20.58
C MET A 103 5.43 5.80 -21.37
N ASP A 104 6.29 5.03 -20.73
CA ASP A 104 7.43 4.39 -21.39
C ASP A 104 6.97 3.40 -22.50
N VAL A 105 5.93 2.60 -22.22
CA VAL A 105 5.32 1.71 -23.23
C VAL A 105 4.73 2.50 -24.41
N LEU A 106 4.04 3.62 -24.12
CA LEU A 106 3.43 4.45 -25.17
C LEU A 106 4.46 5.15 -26.04
N GLU A 107 5.61 5.55 -25.46
CA GLU A 107 6.68 6.22 -26.17
C GLU A 107 7.60 5.25 -26.94
N ASN A 108 7.95 4.12 -26.34
CA ASN A 108 8.99 3.21 -26.81
C ASN A 108 8.49 1.85 -27.33
N GLY A 109 7.21 1.56 -27.19
CA GLY A 109 6.53 0.44 -27.84
C GLY A 109 6.74 -0.93 -27.17
N GLN A 110 6.57 -2.00 -27.94
CA GLN A 110 6.42 -3.39 -27.45
C GLN A 110 7.59 -3.97 -26.66
N LEU A 111 8.82 -3.52 -26.89
CA LEU A 111 9.99 -4.04 -26.17
C LEU A 111 9.95 -3.69 -24.69
N VAL A 112 9.46 -2.51 -24.37
CA VAL A 112 9.34 -2.02 -22.99
C VAL A 112 8.14 -2.65 -22.27
N ALA A 113 7.07 -2.94 -23.00
CA ALA A 113 5.90 -3.64 -22.44
C ALA A 113 6.28 -4.99 -21.81
N HIS A 114 7.24 -5.71 -22.41
CA HIS A 114 7.73 -6.97 -21.86
C HIS A 114 8.52 -6.77 -20.54
N GLU A 115 9.34 -5.73 -20.46
CA GLU A 115 10.10 -5.42 -19.23
C GLU A 115 9.16 -4.98 -18.08
N CYS A 116 8.14 -4.21 -18.37
CA CYS A 116 7.11 -3.83 -17.39
C CYS A 116 6.38 -5.05 -16.84
N SER A 117 6.02 -6.01 -17.69
CA SER A 117 5.38 -7.26 -17.26
C SER A 117 6.28 -8.09 -16.34
N ILE A 118 7.58 -8.17 -16.63
CA ILE A 118 8.56 -8.89 -15.80
C ILE A 118 8.69 -8.21 -14.43
N ARG A 119 8.77 -6.88 -14.39
CA ARG A 119 8.85 -6.11 -13.13
C ARG A 119 7.60 -6.31 -12.27
N GLN A 120 6.42 -6.30 -12.88
CA GLN A 120 5.17 -6.55 -12.18
C GLN A 120 5.12 -7.96 -11.59
N GLN A 121 5.53 -8.99 -12.34
CA GLN A 121 5.64 -10.36 -11.83
C GLN A 121 6.66 -10.50 -10.69
N ALA A 122 7.76 -9.76 -10.73
CA ALA A 122 8.74 -9.75 -9.64
C ALA A 122 8.15 -9.19 -8.35
N ILE A 123 7.39 -8.09 -8.44
CA ILE A 123 6.67 -7.50 -7.30
C ILE A 123 5.65 -8.48 -6.72
N GLU A 124 4.83 -9.10 -7.56
CA GLU A 124 3.86 -10.11 -7.12
C GLU A 124 4.51 -11.26 -6.33
N ASN A 125 5.69 -11.71 -6.78
CA ASN A 125 6.44 -12.77 -6.11
C ASN A 125 7.03 -12.34 -4.75
N GLU A 126 7.40 -11.07 -4.58
CA GLU A 126 7.90 -10.55 -3.29
C GLU A 126 6.80 -10.47 -2.22
N PHE A 127 5.56 -10.22 -2.62
CA PHE A 127 4.42 -10.17 -1.70
C PHE A 127 3.83 -11.54 -1.34
N GLN A 128 4.22 -12.61 -2.04
CA GLN A 128 3.75 -13.98 -1.77
C GLN A 128 4.66 -14.77 -0.80
N ASN A 129 5.83 -14.27 -0.48
CA ASN A 129 6.80 -14.86 0.45
C ASN A 129 6.82 -14.13 1.80
#